data_b6e07f6201e543505e79e7632bda24d8
#
_entry.id   b6e07f6201e543505e79e7632bda24d8
#
_cell.length_a   1.000
_cell.length_b   1.000
_cell.length_c   1.000
_cell.angle_alpha   90.00
_cell.angle_beta   90.00
_cell.angle_gamma   90.00
#
_symmetry.space_group_name_H-M   'P 1'
#
loop_
_entity.id
_entity.type
_entity.pdbx_description
1 polymer ?
#
loop_
_entity_poly.entity_id
_entity_poly.type
_entity_poly.pdbx_seq_one_letter_code
_entity_poly.pdbx_strand_id
1 'polypeptide(L)'
;MKFQWFRGAVCLALCAALLTGCTFSLPEDAPESTAADPLTGQDLVWPGQRPAAITIRNSTADTTQWGISSASVVLEALTEPGSSTSLCLVYPSVEAMPQVGPVAAGQDLYWRILSGQQVIPIQLGGGRFDQNFLDYYSIRAVDALEAGRNAFSCEDSWQNTPLWYTSGTAVSGVLSSLNITPSVTESRVTSAASASAVSGDASSGETPEILHVPPLLPQAVDCQLPDASTYDAVHVQLTFDEANATGFSYDEASGQYRMLRADGSPQLDANNGQQAGFDNLLILYSGSSLRDDDRTFDYDLTMGGGVWLNGGHLWTLTWTQGADSTFAFYDADGQPLTIS
;
A
#
# COMPACT_ATOMS: atom_id res chain seq x y z
N MET A 1 -37.40 57.31 26.20
CA MET A 1 -36.71 56.71 25.04
C MET A 1 -35.22 56.75 25.29
N LYS A 2 -34.71 55.87 26.16
CA LYS A 2 -33.29 55.64 26.45
C LYS A 2 -33.23 54.46 27.40
N PHE A 3 -33.09 53.24 26.92
CA PHE A 3 -32.65 52.07 27.68
C PHE A 3 -32.73 50.83 26.78
N GLN A 4 -31.69 50.57 25.98
CA GLN A 4 -31.50 49.25 25.34
C GLN A 4 -30.09 49.02 24.77
N TRP A 5 -29.06 49.66 25.30
CA TRP A 5 -27.69 49.48 24.74
C TRP A 5 -26.67 48.89 25.74
N PHE A 6 -27.09 48.40 26.89
CA PHE A 6 -26.16 47.89 27.89
C PHE A 6 -26.19 46.37 28.14
N ARG A 7 -27.00 45.62 27.37
CA ARG A 7 -27.06 44.15 27.52
C ARG A 7 -26.23 43.36 26.50
N GLY A 8 -25.69 44.01 25.49
CA GLY A 8 -24.87 43.31 24.44
C GLY A 8 -23.36 43.26 24.72
N ALA A 9 -22.86 44.15 25.59
CA ALA A 9 -21.40 44.26 25.81
C ALA A 9 -20.85 43.30 26.89
N VAL A 10 -21.69 42.79 27.78
CA VAL A 10 -21.24 41.89 28.85
C VAL A 10 -21.14 40.44 28.41
N CYS A 11 -21.89 40.03 27.41
CA CYS A 11 -21.78 38.66 26.87
C CYS A 11 -20.56 38.45 25.95
N LEU A 12 -20.03 39.50 25.31
CA LEU A 12 -18.84 39.37 24.44
C LEU A 12 -17.52 39.31 25.24
N ALA A 13 -17.48 39.88 26.43
CA ALA A 13 -16.30 39.84 27.30
C ALA A 13 -16.13 38.51 28.03
N LEU A 14 -17.21 37.73 28.24
CA LEU A 14 -17.14 36.43 28.90
C LEU A 14 -16.76 35.28 27.93
N CYS A 15 -17.02 35.43 26.63
CA CYS A 15 -16.59 34.45 25.63
C CYS A 15 -15.11 34.57 25.21
N ALA A 16 -14.50 35.74 25.42
CA ALA A 16 -13.08 35.95 25.12
C ALA A 16 -12.12 35.41 26.21
N ALA A 17 -12.64 35.21 27.44
CA ALA A 17 -11.82 34.69 28.55
C ALA A 17 -11.77 33.17 28.68
N LEU A 18 -12.50 32.42 27.83
CA LEU A 18 -12.49 30.94 27.82
C LEU A 18 -11.66 30.33 26.68
N LEU A 19 -10.98 31.15 25.87
CA LEU A 19 -10.10 30.69 24.79
C LEU A 19 -8.59 30.75 25.12
N THR A 20 -8.24 31.12 26.36
CA THR A 20 -6.85 31.12 26.82
C THR A 20 -6.62 29.99 27.81
N GLY A 21 -6.49 28.75 27.28
CA GLY A 21 -6.11 27.69 28.20
C GLY A 21 -6.26 26.29 27.65
N CYS A 22 -5.62 25.99 26.55
CA CYS A 22 -5.05 24.68 26.22
C CYS A 22 -4.12 24.89 25.04
N THR A 23 -2.98 25.51 25.26
CA THR A 23 -1.83 25.21 24.43
C THR A 23 -1.42 23.80 24.80
N PHE A 24 -1.85 22.85 23.98
CA PHE A 24 -1.26 21.52 23.96
C PHE A 24 0.18 21.75 23.45
N SER A 25 1.12 21.91 24.36
CA SER A 25 2.53 21.82 24.02
C SER A 25 2.77 20.36 23.68
N LEU A 26 2.88 20.07 22.40
CA LEU A 26 3.54 18.85 21.97
C LEU A 26 4.94 18.84 22.61
N PRO A 27 5.43 17.70 23.12
CA PRO A 27 6.80 17.62 23.60
C PRO A 27 7.74 18.05 22.47
N GLU A 28 8.50 19.09 22.71
CA GLU A 28 9.39 19.77 21.75
C GLU A 28 10.69 18.98 21.49
N ASP A 29 10.76 17.71 21.85
CA ASP A 29 11.94 16.85 21.69
C ASP A 29 11.58 15.40 21.30
N ALA A 30 10.68 15.21 20.34
CA ALA A 30 10.75 13.97 19.57
C ALA A 30 11.87 14.13 18.56
N PRO A 31 12.92 13.28 18.55
CA PRO A 31 13.94 13.34 17.49
C PRO A 31 13.20 13.22 16.15
N GLU A 32 13.39 14.20 15.27
CA GLU A 32 12.90 14.12 13.90
C GLU A 32 13.49 12.84 13.32
N SER A 33 12.67 11.84 13.12
CA SER A 33 13.07 10.63 12.42
C SER A 33 13.35 11.04 10.98
N THR A 34 14.62 11.06 10.61
CA THR A 34 15.06 11.33 9.24
C THR A 34 14.85 10.11 8.32
N ALA A 35 14.28 9.04 8.84
CA ALA A 35 13.98 7.83 8.08
C ALA A 35 12.74 8.03 7.21
N ALA A 36 12.84 7.63 5.95
CA ALA A 36 11.73 7.66 5.01
C ALA A 36 10.85 6.41 5.16
N ASP A 37 9.56 6.58 4.89
CA ASP A 37 8.60 5.46 4.79
C ASP A 37 9.03 4.54 3.62
N PRO A 38 9.22 3.23 3.86
CA PRO A 38 9.73 2.29 2.85
C PRO A 38 8.78 2.04 1.68
N LEU A 39 7.53 2.47 1.77
CA LEU A 39 6.53 2.33 0.72
C LEU A 39 6.40 3.58 -0.14
N THR A 40 6.56 4.77 0.47
CA THR A 40 6.22 6.05 -0.18
C THR A 40 7.40 7.00 -0.29
N GLY A 41 8.50 6.79 0.43
CA GLY A 41 9.62 7.72 0.52
C GLY A 41 9.31 9.01 1.30
N GLN A 42 8.09 9.19 1.78
CA GLN A 42 7.67 10.33 2.59
C GLN A 42 8.16 10.18 4.05
N ASP A 43 7.85 11.16 4.88
CA ASP A 43 8.20 11.11 6.31
C ASP A 43 7.63 9.86 6.98
N LEU A 44 8.47 9.15 7.74
CA LEU A 44 8.09 7.91 8.40
C LEU A 44 7.17 8.18 9.60
N VAL A 45 5.89 7.84 9.46
CA VAL A 45 4.87 8.01 10.51
C VAL A 45 4.81 6.79 11.45
N TRP A 46 5.17 5.60 10.97
CA TRP A 46 5.01 4.32 11.66
C TRP A 46 6.35 3.61 11.89
N PRO A 47 7.27 4.18 12.72
CA PRO A 47 8.61 3.63 12.89
C PRO A 47 8.57 2.23 13.50
N GLY A 48 9.34 1.31 12.92
CA GLY A 48 9.47 -0.07 13.39
C GLY A 48 8.25 -0.95 13.20
N GLN A 49 7.19 -0.46 12.55
CA GLN A 49 5.99 -1.24 12.26
C GLN A 49 6.12 -1.98 10.93
N ARG A 50 5.50 -3.15 10.87
CA ARG A 50 5.37 -3.93 9.63
C ARG A 50 4.21 -3.39 8.80
N PRO A 51 4.40 -3.22 7.48
CA PRO A 51 3.29 -2.89 6.60
C PRO A 51 2.21 -3.97 6.62
N ALA A 52 0.96 -3.56 6.43
CA ALA A 52 -0.17 -4.46 6.24
C ALA A 52 -0.52 -4.54 4.75
N ALA A 53 -0.69 -5.74 4.22
CA ALA A 53 -1.05 -5.97 2.82
C ALA A 53 -2.32 -6.81 2.74
N ILE A 54 -3.35 -6.28 2.09
CA ILE A 54 -4.66 -6.93 2.01
C ILE A 54 -5.11 -7.10 0.56
N THR A 55 -5.52 -8.32 0.22
CA THR A 55 -6.11 -8.61 -1.09
C THR A 55 -7.58 -8.25 -1.11
N ILE A 56 -8.03 -7.50 -2.12
CA ILE A 56 -9.43 -7.15 -2.34
C ILE A 56 -9.88 -7.52 -3.74
N ARG A 57 -11.18 -7.72 -3.89
CA ARG A 57 -11.81 -8.03 -5.18
C ARG A 57 -11.80 -6.79 -6.08
N ASN A 58 -11.55 -7.02 -7.37
CA ASN A 58 -11.63 -6.00 -8.42
C ASN A 58 -12.59 -6.43 -9.56
N SER A 59 -13.68 -7.07 -9.19
CA SER A 59 -14.71 -7.46 -10.15
C SER A 59 -15.54 -6.25 -10.57
N THR A 60 -15.94 -6.19 -11.84
CA THR A 60 -16.88 -5.19 -12.35
C THR A 60 -18.27 -5.30 -11.68
N ALA A 61 -18.59 -6.45 -11.10
CA ALA A 61 -19.82 -6.65 -10.31
C ALA A 61 -19.73 -6.02 -8.90
N ASP A 62 -18.52 -5.80 -8.38
CA ASP A 62 -18.30 -5.20 -7.07
C ASP A 62 -18.20 -3.68 -7.24
N THR A 63 -19.32 -2.98 -7.09
CA THR A 63 -19.39 -1.53 -7.32
C THR A 63 -18.83 -0.73 -6.15
N THR A 64 -18.65 -1.34 -4.97
CA THR A 64 -18.22 -0.65 -3.76
C THR A 64 -16.93 -1.27 -3.25
N GLN A 65 -15.85 -0.49 -3.26
CA GLN A 65 -14.57 -0.84 -2.65
C GLN A 65 -14.28 0.14 -1.50
N TRP A 66 -13.59 -0.35 -0.48
CA TRP A 66 -13.25 0.39 0.72
C TRP A 66 -11.74 0.37 0.92
N GLY A 67 -11.15 1.53 1.23
CA GLY A 67 -9.76 1.65 1.64
C GLY A 67 -8.76 1.99 0.54
N ILE A 68 -9.14 1.91 -0.74
CA ILE A 68 -8.23 2.08 -1.87
C ILE A 68 -7.54 3.45 -1.90
N SER A 69 -8.23 4.52 -1.51
CA SER A 69 -7.68 5.89 -1.53
C SER A 69 -6.69 6.18 -0.40
N SER A 70 -6.59 5.28 0.59
CA SER A 70 -5.71 5.44 1.75
C SER A 70 -4.52 4.48 1.71
N ALA A 71 -4.42 3.62 0.69
CA ALA A 71 -3.29 2.71 0.53
C ALA A 71 -2.05 3.47 0.05
N SER A 72 -0.89 3.18 0.64
CA SER A 72 0.40 3.71 0.20
C SER A 72 0.84 3.15 -1.14
N VAL A 73 0.54 1.86 -1.37
CA VAL A 73 0.81 1.16 -2.64
C VAL A 73 -0.40 0.31 -2.99
N VAL A 74 -0.74 0.29 -4.28
CA VAL A 74 -1.76 -0.61 -4.83
C VAL A 74 -1.11 -1.44 -5.93
N LEU A 75 -1.14 -2.76 -5.76
CA LEU A 75 -0.70 -3.71 -6.79
C LEU A 75 -1.94 -4.27 -7.48
N GLU A 76 -1.93 -4.36 -8.80
CA GLU A 76 -2.97 -4.99 -9.59
C GLU A 76 -2.37 -6.04 -10.52
N ALA A 77 -2.97 -7.23 -10.56
CA ALA A 77 -2.56 -8.29 -11.45
C ALA A 77 -3.73 -9.20 -11.85
N LEU A 78 -3.60 -9.81 -13.02
CA LEU A 78 -4.44 -10.92 -13.45
C LEU A 78 -3.75 -12.23 -13.03
N THR A 79 -4.31 -12.94 -12.08
CA THR A 79 -3.70 -14.15 -11.51
C THR A 79 -4.21 -15.45 -12.14
N GLU A 80 -5.39 -15.41 -12.80
CA GLU A 80 -6.00 -16.54 -13.50
C GLU A 80 -6.63 -16.06 -14.82
N PRO A 81 -6.46 -16.79 -15.94
CA PRO A 81 -7.10 -16.45 -17.20
C PRO A 81 -8.63 -16.40 -17.07
N GLY A 82 -9.25 -15.38 -17.62
CA GLY A 82 -10.70 -15.22 -17.64
C GLY A 82 -11.33 -14.92 -16.27
N SER A 83 -10.55 -14.70 -15.22
CA SER A 83 -11.02 -14.16 -13.94
C SER A 83 -10.89 -12.64 -13.92
N SER A 84 -11.47 -11.98 -12.90
CA SER A 84 -11.19 -10.57 -12.65
C SER A 84 -9.76 -10.40 -12.13
N THR A 85 -9.17 -9.23 -12.36
CA THR A 85 -7.96 -8.84 -11.62
C THR A 85 -8.27 -8.78 -10.13
N SER A 86 -7.25 -8.88 -9.31
CA SER A 86 -7.33 -8.58 -7.88
C SER A 86 -6.44 -7.37 -7.57
N LEU A 87 -6.74 -6.68 -6.47
CA LEU A 87 -5.88 -5.63 -5.94
C LEU A 87 -5.26 -6.08 -4.64
N CYS A 88 -4.00 -5.72 -4.41
CA CYS A 88 -3.37 -5.79 -3.10
C CYS A 88 -3.11 -4.36 -2.63
N LEU A 89 -3.78 -3.98 -1.55
CA LEU A 89 -3.62 -2.67 -0.91
C LEU A 89 -2.58 -2.79 0.20
N VAL A 90 -1.56 -1.93 0.18
CA VAL A 90 -0.48 -1.93 1.15
C VAL A 90 -0.54 -0.66 1.98
N TYR A 91 -0.56 -0.80 3.29
CA TYR A 91 -0.58 0.28 4.27
C TYR A 91 0.70 0.26 5.10
N PRO A 92 1.19 1.40 5.59
CA PRO A 92 2.47 1.47 6.31
C PRO A 92 2.45 0.72 7.66
N SER A 93 1.27 0.49 8.21
CA SER A 93 1.04 -0.33 9.41
C SER A 93 -0.38 -0.87 9.44
N VAL A 94 -0.67 -1.80 10.36
CA VAL A 94 -2.04 -2.26 10.62
C VAL A 94 -2.91 -1.11 11.15
N GLU A 95 -2.37 -0.23 12.00
CA GLU A 95 -3.08 0.91 12.57
C GLU A 95 -3.49 1.94 11.51
N ALA A 96 -2.74 2.05 10.42
CA ALA A 96 -3.05 2.96 9.32
C ALA A 96 -4.22 2.49 8.44
N MET A 97 -4.64 1.23 8.58
CA MET A 97 -5.73 0.68 7.75
C MET A 97 -7.09 1.26 8.15
N PRO A 98 -7.85 1.87 7.22
CA PRO A 98 -9.26 2.19 7.42
C PRO A 98 -10.12 0.90 7.37
N GLN A 99 -11.41 1.03 7.14
CA GLN A 99 -12.22 -0.10 6.69
C GLN A 99 -11.79 -0.49 5.28
N VAL A 100 -11.58 -1.79 5.01
CA VAL A 100 -11.08 -2.32 3.74
C VAL A 100 -11.90 -3.50 3.28
N GLY A 101 -12.15 -3.58 1.99
CA GLY A 101 -12.81 -4.69 1.31
C GLY A 101 -13.51 -4.31 0.00
N PRO A 102 -14.19 -5.26 -0.63
CA PRO A 102 -14.40 -6.67 -0.24
C PRO A 102 -13.11 -7.49 -0.31
N VAL A 103 -12.80 -8.18 0.79
CA VAL A 103 -11.58 -8.99 0.91
C VAL A 103 -11.62 -10.16 -0.07
N ALA A 104 -10.51 -10.42 -0.73
CA ALA A 104 -10.33 -11.51 -1.68
C ALA A 104 -9.39 -12.60 -1.16
N ALA A 105 -9.29 -13.68 -1.92
CA ALA A 105 -8.31 -14.73 -1.67
C ALA A 105 -6.88 -14.21 -1.78
N GLY A 106 -5.99 -14.72 -0.93
CA GLY A 106 -4.56 -14.45 -0.99
C GLY A 106 -3.94 -14.94 -2.30
N GLN A 107 -2.93 -14.20 -2.75
CA GLN A 107 -2.20 -14.48 -3.99
C GLN A 107 -0.71 -14.47 -3.70
N ASP A 108 -0.02 -15.59 -3.87
CA ASP A 108 1.43 -15.68 -3.65
C ASP A 108 2.23 -14.69 -4.48
N LEU A 109 1.73 -14.26 -5.63
CA LEU A 109 2.33 -13.21 -6.44
C LEU A 109 2.60 -11.94 -5.62
N TYR A 110 1.61 -11.47 -4.86
CA TYR A 110 1.77 -10.26 -4.05
C TYR A 110 2.73 -10.46 -2.89
N TRP A 111 2.68 -11.63 -2.26
CA TRP A 111 3.60 -11.95 -1.15
C TRP A 111 5.04 -12.11 -1.63
N ARG A 112 5.25 -12.61 -2.85
CA ARG A 112 6.58 -12.67 -3.49
C ARG A 112 7.11 -11.26 -3.78
N ILE A 113 6.26 -10.37 -4.30
CA ILE A 113 6.62 -8.96 -4.55
C ILE A 113 7.00 -8.26 -3.24
N LEU A 114 6.26 -8.52 -2.16
CA LEU A 114 6.36 -7.81 -0.88
C LEU A 114 7.19 -8.56 0.18
N SER A 115 7.88 -9.64 -0.17
CA SER A 115 8.52 -10.50 0.82
C SER A 115 9.62 -9.80 1.63
N GLY A 116 10.35 -8.86 1.02
CA GLY A 116 11.38 -8.06 1.70
C GLY A 116 10.82 -7.08 2.74
N GLN A 117 9.60 -6.59 2.53
CA GLN A 117 8.96 -5.60 3.39
C GLN A 117 8.31 -6.21 4.65
N GLN A 118 8.45 -7.53 4.87
CA GLN A 118 7.88 -8.23 6.03
C GLN A 118 6.38 -7.96 6.25
N VAL A 119 5.62 -7.74 5.19
CA VAL A 119 4.19 -7.40 5.30
C VAL A 119 3.42 -8.41 6.15
N ILE A 120 2.33 -7.96 6.76
CA ILE A 120 1.33 -8.82 7.38
C ILE A 120 0.26 -9.09 6.32
N PRO A 121 0.20 -10.31 5.75
CA PRO A 121 -0.83 -10.65 4.77
C PRO A 121 -2.22 -10.71 5.42
N ILE A 122 -3.22 -10.16 4.75
CA ILE A 122 -4.63 -10.18 5.16
C ILE A 122 -5.46 -10.66 3.98
N GLN A 123 -6.25 -11.72 4.17
CA GLN A 123 -6.89 -12.42 3.05
C GLN A 123 -8.18 -13.15 3.45
N LEU A 124 -8.93 -13.62 2.47
CA LEU A 124 -10.07 -14.54 2.63
C LEU A 124 -9.71 -15.90 2.02
N GLY A 125 -8.99 -16.72 2.78
CA GLY A 125 -8.41 -17.94 2.25
C GLY A 125 -7.35 -17.67 1.18
N GLY A 126 -6.84 -18.75 0.60
CA GLY A 126 -5.88 -18.70 -0.51
C GLY A 126 -5.85 -20.01 -1.27
N GLY A 127 -5.39 -19.98 -2.51
CA GLY A 127 -5.15 -21.18 -3.31
C GLY A 127 -3.95 -21.99 -2.80
N ARG A 128 -3.72 -23.15 -3.45
CA ARG A 128 -2.58 -24.04 -3.12
C ARG A 128 -1.23 -23.32 -3.13
N PHE A 129 -1.00 -22.44 -4.09
CA PHE A 129 0.26 -21.73 -4.23
C PHE A 129 0.46 -20.68 -3.14
N ASP A 130 -0.60 -19.98 -2.78
CA ASP A 130 -0.64 -19.04 -1.66
C ASP A 130 -0.29 -19.76 -0.34
N GLN A 131 -1.00 -20.84 -0.02
CA GLN A 131 -0.75 -21.62 1.18
C GLN A 131 0.67 -22.17 1.21
N ASN A 132 1.16 -22.75 0.11
CA ASN A 132 2.51 -23.29 0.02
C ASN A 132 3.57 -22.20 0.25
N PHE A 133 3.37 -20.99 -0.27
CA PHE A 133 4.29 -19.88 -0.07
C PHE A 133 4.33 -19.44 1.39
N LEU A 134 3.16 -19.22 1.99
CA LEU A 134 3.05 -18.82 3.39
C LEU A 134 3.69 -19.87 4.33
N ASP A 135 3.41 -21.15 4.10
CA ASP A 135 3.96 -22.26 4.88
C ASP A 135 5.49 -22.37 4.72
N TYR A 136 5.99 -22.32 3.48
CA TYR A 136 7.42 -22.43 3.19
C TYR A 136 8.25 -21.35 3.87
N TYR A 137 7.75 -20.11 3.85
CA TYR A 137 8.44 -18.98 4.49
C TYR A 137 8.01 -18.75 5.94
N SER A 138 7.16 -19.62 6.49
CA SER A 138 6.61 -19.48 7.85
C SER A 138 5.96 -18.10 8.09
N ILE A 139 5.24 -17.60 7.09
CA ILE A 139 4.51 -16.34 7.16
C ILE A 139 3.11 -16.63 7.69
N ARG A 140 2.73 -15.96 8.78
CA ARG A 140 1.36 -16.01 9.31
C ARG A 140 0.54 -14.90 8.65
N ALA A 141 -0.62 -15.27 8.10
CA ALA A 141 -1.61 -14.34 7.57
C ALA A 141 -2.76 -14.12 8.57
N VAL A 142 -3.42 -12.98 8.49
CA VAL A 142 -4.73 -12.76 9.10
C VAL A 142 -5.77 -13.22 8.07
N ASP A 143 -6.18 -14.47 8.19
CA ASP A 143 -7.09 -15.10 7.25
C ASP A 143 -8.53 -15.09 7.78
N ALA A 144 -9.48 -14.61 6.98
CA ALA A 144 -10.88 -14.55 7.37
C ALA A 144 -11.50 -15.93 7.63
N LEU A 145 -10.97 -17.00 7.03
CA LEU A 145 -11.42 -18.37 7.30
C LEU A 145 -10.98 -18.86 8.69
N GLU A 146 -9.84 -18.36 9.21
CA GLU A 146 -9.34 -18.68 10.55
C GLU A 146 -9.88 -17.70 11.61
N ALA A 147 -9.69 -16.40 11.40
CA ALA A 147 -10.06 -15.35 12.34
C ALA A 147 -11.59 -15.12 12.41
N GLY A 148 -12.29 -15.39 11.31
CA GLY A 148 -13.73 -15.25 11.22
C GLY A 148 -14.22 -13.86 11.63
N ARG A 149 -15.36 -13.82 12.33
CA ARG A 149 -15.99 -12.56 12.78
C ARG A 149 -15.25 -11.85 13.92
N ASN A 150 -14.14 -12.39 14.40
CA ASN A 150 -13.30 -11.70 15.38
C ASN A 150 -12.50 -10.55 14.74
N ALA A 151 -12.15 -10.69 13.46
CA ALA A 151 -11.41 -9.67 12.71
C ALA A 151 -12.15 -9.18 11.46
N PHE A 152 -13.22 -9.84 11.04
CA PHE A 152 -13.93 -9.51 9.79
C PHE A 152 -15.42 -9.37 10.03
N SER A 153 -16.05 -8.44 9.33
CA SER A 153 -17.50 -8.41 9.12
C SER A 153 -17.83 -9.07 7.80
N CYS A 154 -19.00 -9.69 7.72
CA CYS A 154 -19.49 -10.35 6.52
C CYS A 154 -20.91 -9.87 6.22
N GLU A 155 -21.12 -9.40 5.02
CA GLU A 155 -22.42 -8.97 4.51
C GLU A 155 -22.84 -9.88 3.36
N ASP A 156 -24.12 -10.27 3.32
CA ASP A 156 -24.66 -11.00 2.19
C ASP A 156 -24.93 -10.03 1.04
N SER A 157 -24.34 -10.30 -0.13
CA SER A 157 -24.69 -9.56 -1.32
C SER A 157 -26.04 -10.02 -1.87
N TRP A 158 -26.67 -9.18 -2.68
CA TRP A 158 -27.91 -9.52 -3.38
C TRP A 158 -27.76 -10.76 -4.33
N GLN A 159 -26.51 -11.10 -4.68
CA GLN A 159 -26.17 -12.30 -5.49
C GLN A 159 -25.81 -13.52 -4.64
N ASN A 160 -26.09 -13.51 -3.34
CA ASN A 160 -25.72 -14.54 -2.37
C ASN A 160 -24.21 -14.84 -2.28
N THR A 161 -23.36 -13.89 -2.68
CA THR A 161 -21.92 -14.00 -2.51
C THR A 161 -21.53 -13.21 -1.26
N PRO A 162 -21.03 -13.86 -0.20
CA PRO A 162 -20.60 -13.13 1.00
C PRO A 162 -19.51 -12.13 0.69
N LEU A 163 -19.68 -10.90 1.19
CA LEU A 163 -18.68 -9.83 1.09
C LEU A 163 -18.05 -9.64 2.46
N TRP A 164 -16.74 -9.79 2.51
CA TRP A 164 -15.96 -9.70 3.73
C TRP A 164 -15.20 -8.39 3.80
N TYR A 165 -15.24 -7.75 4.98
CA TYR A 165 -14.58 -6.48 5.27
C TYR A 165 -13.81 -6.58 6.57
N THR A 166 -12.74 -5.78 6.69
CA THR A 166 -11.97 -5.65 7.93
C THR A 166 -11.53 -4.20 8.13
N SER A 167 -10.83 -3.94 9.23
CA SER A 167 -10.19 -2.66 9.53
C SER A 167 -8.93 -2.88 10.37
N GLY A 168 -8.07 -1.89 10.44
CA GLY A 168 -6.87 -1.95 11.27
C GLY A 168 -7.17 -2.27 12.72
N THR A 169 -8.21 -1.66 13.30
CA THR A 169 -8.65 -1.96 14.66
C THR A 169 -9.06 -3.42 14.84
N ALA A 170 -9.81 -3.98 13.89
CA ALA A 170 -10.26 -5.38 13.95
C ALA A 170 -9.09 -6.35 13.79
N VAL A 171 -8.17 -6.08 12.85
CA VAL A 171 -6.95 -6.87 12.64
C VAL A 171 -6.05 -6.82 13.87
N SER A 172 -5.76 -5.64 14.43
CA SER A 172 -4.95 -5.48 15.64
C SER A 172 -5.48 -6.31 16.80
N GLY A 173 -6.81 -6.43 16.92
CA GLY A 173 -7.45 -7.21 17.98
C GLY A 173 -7.15 -8.71 17.95
N VAL A 174 -6.72 -9.27 16.82
CA VAL A 174 -6.47 -10.72 16.67
C VAL A 174 -4.97 -11.08 16.52
N LEU A 175 -4.08 -10.11 16.26
CA LEU A 175 -2.66 -10.38 15.98
C LEU A 175 -2.00 -11.26 17.06
N SER A 176 -2.22 -10.93 18.34
CA SER A 176 -1.64 -11.69 19.46
C SER A 176 -2.13 -13.15 19.50
N SER A 177 -3.42 -13.38 19.26
CA SER A 177 -3.99 -14.75 19.24
C SER A 177 -3.50 -15.58 18.06
N LEU A 178 -3.14 -14.92 16.96
CA LEU A 178 -2.56 -15.54 15.77
C LEU A 178 -1.01 -15.65 15.83
N ASN A 179 -0.38 -15.22 16.94
CA ASN A 179 1.07 -15.14 17.08
C ASN A 179 1.73 -14.28 15.96
N ILE A 180 1.11 -13.18 15.60
CA ILE A 180 1.65 -12.23 14.64
C ILE A 180 2.15 -10.99 15.40
N THR A 181 3.44 -10.64 15.22
CA THR A 181 3.98 -9.39 15.75
C THR A 181 3.78 -8.27 14.73
N PRO A 182 3.26 -7.10 15.13
CA PRO A 182 3.16 -5.94 14.24
C PRO A 182 4.49 -5.24 13.99
N SER A 183 5.54 -5.54 14.78
CA SER A 183 6.83 -4.86 14.67
C SER A 183 7.79 -5.62 13.74
N VAL A 184 8.68 -4.88 13.10
CA VAL A 184 9.79 -5.41 12.29
C VAL A 184 10.71 -6.25 13.17
N THR A 185 11.20 -7.37 12.66
CA THR A 185 12.09 -8.27 13.38
C THR A 185 13.42 -8.47 12.67
N GLU A 186 14.52 -8.61 13.42
CA GLU A 186 15.88 -8.77 12.88
C GLU A 186 16.04 -10.01 12.00
N SER A 187 15.37 -11.10 12.32
CA SER A 187 15.59 -12.39 11.68
C SER A 187 15.26 -12.45 10.17
N ARG A 188 14.62 -11.43 9.64
CA ARG A 188 14.29 -11.30 8.21
C ARG A 188 15.08 -10.19 7.50
N VAL A 189 15.70 -9.28 8.25
CA VAL A 189 16.54 -8.18 7.69
C VAL A 189 17.93 -8.68 7.31
N THR A 190 18.42 -9.76 7.93
CA THR A 190 19.83 -10.20 7.86
C THR A 190 20.27 -10.91 6.60
N SER A 191 19.40 -11.23 5.64
CA SER A 191 19.87 -11.89 4.41
C SER A 191 20.50 -10.94 3.37
N ALA A 192 20.24 -9.65 3.44
CA ALA A 192 20.78 -8.65 2.52
C ALA A 192 21.89 -7.76 3.12
N ALA A 193 21.90 -7.53 4.43
CA ALA A 193 22.82 -6.60 5.10
C ALA A 193 24.14 -7.21 5.58
N SER A 194 24.39 -8.52 5.41
CA SER A 194 25.57 -9.22 5.94
C SER A 194 26.90 -8.91 5.26
N ALA A 195 26.96 -7.94 4.35
CA ALA A 195 28.21 -7.59 3.65
C ALA A 195 28.99 -6.39 4.25
N SER A 196 28.49 -5.73 5.29
CA SER A 196 29.17 -4.53 5.85
C SER A 196 28.98 -4.35 7.36
N ALA A 197 29.09 -5.39 8.16
CA ALA A 197 29.20 -5.24 9.61
C ALA A 197 30.69 -5.30 10.02
N VAL A 198 31.29 -4.14 10.18
CA VAL A 198 32.54 -3.97 10.91
C VAL A 198 32.21 -4.09 12.39
N SER A 199 32.89 -5.03 13.05
CA SER A 199 32.87 -5.26 14.49
C SER A 199 33.20 -3.97 15.26
N GLY A 200 32.21 -3.40 15.94
CA GLY A 200 32.32 -2.31 16.90
C GLY A 200 32.00 -2.78 18.30
N ASP A 201 32.87 -2.45 19.23
CA ASP A 201 32.89 -2.80 20.65
C ASP A 201 31.61 -2.32 21.38
N ALA A 202 30.96 -3.21 22.12
CA ALA A 202 29.73 -2.95 22.86
C ALA A 202 30.05 -2.18 24.16
N SER A 203 30.05 -0.86 24.13
CA SER A 203 30.03 0.00 25.34
C SER A 203 29.70 1.44 25.03
N SER A 204 28.45 1.75 24.73
CA SER A 204 27.89 3.10 24.87
C SER A 204 26.37 2.97 25.00
N GLY A 205 25.76 3.74 25.91
CA GLY A 205 24.32 3.72 26.13
C GLY A 205 23.54 4.37 24.96
N GLU A 206 23.61 3.74 23.81
CA GLU A 206 22.87 4.14 22.63
C GLU A 206 21.42 3.69 22.75
N THR A 207 20.51 4.58 22.41
CA THR A 207 19.11 4.27 22.23
C THR A 207 19.03 3.12 21.18
N PRO A 208 18.29 2.02 21.43
CA PRO A 208 18.22 0.93 20.49
C PRO A 208 17.73 1.46 19.12
N GLU A 209 18.48 1.15 18.08
CA GLU A 209 18.11 1.51 16.71
C GLU A 209 16.79 0.85 16.34
N ILE A 210 15.85 1.63 15.85
CA ILE A 210 14.55 1.12 15.40
C ILE A 210 14.75 0.44 14.06
N LEU A 211 14.43 -0.84 13.98
CA LEU A 211 14.51 -1.62 12.75
C LEU A 211 13.43 -1.18 11.76
N HIS A 212 13.81 -0.98 10.51
CA HIS A 212 12.92 -0.66 9.41
C HIS A 212 12.99 -1.74 8.33
N VAL A 213 11.89 -1.93 7.61
CA VAL A 213 11.90 -2.77 6.39
C VAL A 213 12.65 -2.03 5.26
N PRO A 214 13.28 -2.77 4.32
CA PRO A 214 13.89 -2.14 3.16
C PRO A 214 12.82 -1.46 2.28
N PRO A 215 13.17 -0.42 1.51
CA PRO A 215 12.24 0.21 0.59
C PRO A 215 11.80 -0.77 -0.51
N LEU A 216 10.52 -0.75 -0.85
CA LEU A 216 9.99 -1.56 -1.95
C LEU A 216 10.51 -1.08 -3.31
N LEU A 217 10.57 0.23 -3.48
CA LEU A 217 10.97 0.93 -4.70
C LEU A 217 12.19 1.80 -4.42
N PRO A 218 13.07 2.03 -5.41
CA PRO A 218 14.15 3.00 -5.29
C PRO A 218 13.57 4.41 -5.32
N GLN A 219 13.37 4.99 -4.14
CA GLN A 219 12.76 6.31 -3.96
C GLN A 219 13.81 7.36 -3.63
N ALA A 220 13.58 8.61 -4.06
CA ALA A 220 14.35 9.76 -3.65
C ALA A 220 13.42 10.94 -3.39
N VAL A 221 13.60 11.61 -2.24
CA VAL A 221 12.81 12.79 -1.85
C VAL A 221 12.94 13.92 -2.89
N ASP A 222 14.13 14.07 -3.50
CA ASP A 222 14.41 15.06 -4.54
C ASP A 222 14.63 14.37 -5.91
N CYS A 223 13.73 13.46 -6.28
CA CYS A 223 13.81 12.80 -7.58
C CYS A 223 13.73 13.83 -8.70
N GLN A 224 14.74 13.83 -9.57
CA GLN A 224 14.71 14.60 -10.80
C GLN A 224 14.10 13.71 -11.87
N LEU A 225 12.95 14.13 -12.40
CA LEU A 225 12.39 13.48 -13.57
C LEU A 225 13.41 13.53 -14.73
N PRO A 226 13.54 12.45 -15.53
CA PRO A 226 14.41 12.48 -16.70
C PRO A 226 14.04 13.65 -17.62
N ASP A 227 15.03 14.32 -18.21
CA ASP A 227 14.89 15.56 -19.00
C ASP A 227 13.92 15.44 -20.17
N ALA A 228 13.69 14.24 -20.68
CA ALA A 228 12.76 13.98 -21.77
C ALA A 228 11.84 12.81 -21.45
N SER A 229 10.54 13.07 -21.38
CA SER A 229 9.54 12.00 -21.43
C SER A 229 9.50 11.39 -22.83
N THR A 230 9.19 10.08 -22.86
CA THR A 230 9.01 9.40 -24.14
C THR A 230 7.72 9.83 -24.83
N TYR A 231 6.65 10.05 -24.03
CA TYR A 231 5.31 10.42 -24.51
C TYR A 231 4.52 11.18 -23.45
N ASP A 232 3.55 11.98 -23.88
CA ASP A 232 2.49 12.50 -23.02
C ASP A 232 1.52 11.36 -22.68
N ALA A 233 1.13 11.25 -21.41
CA ALA A 233 0.32 10.17 -20.88
C ALA A 233 -0.81 10.67 -19.97
N VAL A 234 -1.66 11.55 -20.50
CA VAL A 234 -2.80 12.11 -19.74
C VAL A 234 -3.91 11.08 -19.55
N HIS A 235 -4.09 10.16 -20.51
CA HIS A 235 -5.05 9.06 -20.43
C HIS A 235 -4.34 7.74 -20.66
N VAL A 236 -4.54 6.81 -19.74
CA VAL A 236 -3.90 5.50 -19.76
C VAL A 236 -4.98 4.43 -19.60
N GLN A 237 -4.91 3.40 -20.41
CA GLN A 237 -5.74 2.20 -20.26
C GLN A 237 -4.84 0.97 -20.24
N LEU A 238 -4.92 0.23 -19.15
CA LEU A 238 -4.30 -1.07 -19.00
C LEU A 238 -5.31 -2.14 -19.38
N THR A 239 -4.95 -3.00 -20.32
CA THR A 239 -5.78 -4.13 -20.73
C THR A 239 -5.04 -5.40 -20.34
N PHE A 240 -5.58 -6.14 -19.39
CA PHE A 240 -5.03 -7.42 -18.94
C PHE A 240 -5.48 -8.56 -19.85
N ASP A 241 -6.75 -8.56 -20.21
CA ASP A 241 -7.37 -9.45 -21.20
C ASP A 241 -8.63 -8.78 -21.81
N GLU A 242 -9.44 -9.52 -22.58
CA GLU A 242 -10.63 -8.99 -23.24
C GLU A 242 -11.70 -8.45 -22.26
N ALA A 243 -11.73 -8.96 -21.02
CA ALA A 243 -12.73 -8.62 -20.01
C ALA A 243 -12.23 -7.67 -18.92
N ASN A 244 -10.92 -7.54 -18.77
CA ASN A 244 -10.30 -6.85 -17.66
C ASN A 244 -9.44 -5.68 -18.14
N ALA A 245 -9.87 -4.48 -17.77
CA ALA A 245 -9.14 -3.25 -18.04
C ALA A 245 -9.27 -2.30 -16.85
N THR A 246 -8.21 -1.51 -16.61
CA THR A 246 -8.19 -0.43 -15.63
C THR A 246 -7.72 0.83 -16.33
N GLY A 247 -8.44 1.93 -16.13
CA GLY A 247 -8.11 3.23 -16.71
C GLY A 247 -7.50 4.18 -15.71
N PHE A 248 -6.77 5.17 -16.21
CA PHE A 248 -6.29 6.30 -15.42
C PHE A 248 -6.38 7.57 -16.25
N SER A 249 -6.72 8.68 -15.59
CA SER A 249 -6.71 10.02 -16.16
C SER A 249 -5.89 10.93 -15.27
N TYR A 250 -4.89 11.61 -15.84
CA TYR A 250 -4.07 12.57 -15.10
C TYR A 250 -4.88 13.83 -14.81
N ASP A 251 -4.89 14.23 -13.55
CA ASP A 251 -5.51 15.44 -13.03
C ASP A 251 -4.42 16.45 -12.66
N GLU A 252 -4.20 17.46 -13.48
CA GLU A 252 -3.19 18.51 -13.27
C GLU A 252 -3.38 19.27 -11.95
N ALA A 253 -4.64 19.41 -11.49
CA ALA A 253 -4.92 20.17 -10.27
C ALA A 253 -4.41 19.47 -9.00
N SER A 254 -4.43 18.16 -8.99
CA SER A 254 -3.92 17.35 -7.87
C SER A 254 -2.53 16.74 -8.14
N GLY A 255 -2.07 16.76 -9.38
CA GLY A 255 -0.84 16.09 -9.79
C GLY A 255 -0.94 14.56 -9.86
N GLN A 256 -2.15 13.99 -9.86
CA GLN A 256 -2.37 12.55 -9.68
C GLN A 256 -3.07 11.91 -10.89
N TYR A 257 -2.75 10.64 -11.11
CA TYR A 257 -3.52 9.75 -11.97
C TYR A 257 -4.75 9.23 -11.24
N ARG A 258 -5.94 9.64 -11.67
CA ARG A 258 -7.23 9.23 -11.12
C ARG A 258 -7.67 7.90 -11.72
N MET A 259 -7.84 6.88 -10.88
CA MET A 259 -8.20 5.53 -11.31
C MET A 259 -9.64 5.47 -11.82
N LEU A 260 -9.82 4.77 -12.94
CA LEU A 260 -11.10 4.52 -13.59
C LEU A 260 -11.34 3.02 -13.68
N ARG A 261 -12.59 2.61 -13.56
CA ARG A 261 -13.04 1.24 -13.77
C ARG A 261 -13.04 0.90 -15.27
N ALA A 262 -13.22 -0.38 -15.60
CA ALA A 262 -13.26 -0.85 -16.98
C ALA A 262 -14.34 -0.15 -17.84
N ASP A 263 -15.43 0.31 -17.22
CA ASP A 263 -16.51 1.05 -17.90
C ASP A 263 -16.24 2.57 -18.01
N GLY A 264 -15.07 3.02 -17.57
CA GLY A 264 -14.67 4.43 -17.54
C GLY A 264 -15.23 5.24 -16.38
N SER A 265 -16.02 4.65 -15.49
CA SER A 265 -16.50 5.33 -14.29
C SER A 265 -15.38 5.51 -13.25
N PRO A 266 -15.44 6.54 -12.39
CA PRO A 266 -14.45 6.75 -11.33
C PRO A 266 -14.39 5.56 -10.35
N GLN A 267 -13.18 5.16 -9.98
CA GLN A 267 -12.96 4.20 -8.90
C GLN A 267 -13.03 4.93 -7.57
N LEU A 268 -14.18 4.84 -6.89
CA LEU A 268 -14.42 5.56 -5.63
C LEU A 268 -14.11 4.69 -4.41
N ASP A 269 -13.57 5.32 -3.37
CA ASP A 269 -13.44 4.74 -2.04
C ASP A 269 -14.69 5.02 -1.22
N ALA A 270 -15.35 3.99 -0.73
CA ALA A 270 -16.59 4.12 0.01
C ALA A 270 -16.40 4.70 1.43
N ASN A 271 -15.17 4.77 1.96
CA ASN A 271 -14.91 5.42 3.24
C ASN A 271 -15.18 6.93 3.18
N ASN A 272 -14.86 7.55 2.05
CA ASN A 272 -14.86 9.02 1.94
C ASN A 272 -15.47 9.56 0.65
N GLY A 273 -15.85 8.68 -0.29
CA GLY A 273 -16.38 9.06 -1.60
C GLY A 273 -15.34 9.65 -2.55
N GLN A 274 -14.06 9.63 -2.21
CA GLN A 274 -12.99 10.16 -3.06
C GLN A 274 -12.62 9.13 -4.14
N GLN A 275 -12.24 9.63 -5.30
CA GLN A 275 -11.68 8.81 -6.35
C GLN A 275 -10.23 8.46 -5.99
N ALA A 276 -9.87 7.18 -6.13
CA ALA A 276 -8.49 6.72 -5.96
C ALA A 276 -7.55 7.48 -6.91
N GLY A 277 -6.43 7.95 -6.38
CA GLY A 277 -5.44 8.72 -7.12
C GLY A 277 -4.02 8.36 -6.70
N PHE A 278 -3.09 8.39 -7.64
CA PHE A 278 -1.71 7.96 -7.46
C PHE A 278 -0.77 8.97 -8.12
N ASP A 279 0.30 9.33 -7.44
CA ASP A 279 1.34 10.22 -7.96
C ASP A 279 2.16 9.51 -9.05
N ASN A 280 2.36 8.20 -8.88
CA ASN A 280 3.12 7.36 -9.79
C ASN A 280 2.31 6.15 -10.25
N LEU A 281 2.46 5.78 -11.53
CA LEU A 281 2.05 4.48 -12.04
C LEU A 281 3.27 3.73 -12.59
N LEU A 282 3.47 2.51 -12.13
CA LEU A 282 4.46 1.59 -12.64
C LEU A 282 3.76 0.42 -13.32
N ILE A 283 3.94 0.27 -14.63
CA ILE A 283 3.39 -0.83 -15.40
C ILE A 283 4.55 -1.73 -15.77
N LEU A 284 4.68 -2.86 -15.07
CA LEU A 284 5.80 -3.77 -15.20
C LEU A 284 5.39 -4.98 -16.03
N TYR A 285 6.10 -5.22 -17.13
CA TYR A 285 5.92 -6.38 -18.00
C TYR A 285 6.82 -7.51 -17.52
N SER A 286 6.22 -8.67 -17.31
CA SER A 286 6.91 -9.88 -16.86
C SER A 286 6.57 -11.05 -17.76
N GLY A 287 7.51 -11.99 -17.91
CA GLY A 287 7.21 -13.29 -18.47
C GLY A 287 6.22 -14.04 -17.60
N SER A 288 5.24 -14.71 -18.18
CA SER A 288 4.28 -15.53 -17.44
C SER A 288 4.04 -16.87 -18.12
N SER A 289 3.72 -17.88 -17.33
CA SER A 289 3.29 -19.20 -17.78
C SER A 289 2.18 -19.73 -16.88
N LEU A 290 1.38 -20.67 -17.37
CA LEU A 290 0.47 -21.40 -16.49
C LEU A 290 1.24 -22.38 -15.61
N ARG A 291 0.82 -22.48 -14.36
CA ARG A 291 1.35 -23.45 -13.40
C ARG A 291 0.78 -24.86 -13.66
N ASP A 292 1.18 -25.84 -12.86
CA ASP A 292 0.77 -27.24 -12.96
C ASP A 292 -0.72 -27.52 -12.67
N ASP A 293 -1.48 -26.50 -12.29
CA ASP A 293 -2.94 -26.54 -12.18
C ASP A 293 -3.66 -26.13 -13.48
N ASP A 294 -2.90 -25.74 -14.52
CA ASP A 294 -3.38 -25.23 -15.81
C ASP A 294 -4.34 -24.04 -15.68
N ARG A 295 -4.27 -23.35 -14.57
CA ARG A 295 -5.21 -22.28 -14.19
C ARG A 295 -4.53 -21.02 -13.67
N THR A 296 -3.55 -21.16 -12.79
CA THR A 296 -2.91 -20.01 -12.12
C THR A 296 -1.68 -19.56 -12.91
N PHE A 297 -1.51 -18.25 -13.12
CA PHE A 297 -0.30 -17.71 -13.71
C PHE A 297 0.87 -17.75 -12.73
N ASP A 298 2.04 -18.14 -13.25
CA ASP A 298 3.34 -17.89 -12.62
C ASP A 298 4.04 -16.76 -13.35
N TYR A 299 4.38 -15.71 -12.63
CA TYR A 299 5.09 -14.56 -13.14
C TYR A 299 6.58 -14.65 -12.80
N ASP A 300 7.44 -14.37 -13.79
CA ASP A 300 8.86 -14.19 -13.56
C ASP A 300 9.10 -12.81 -12.93
N LEU A 301 9.46 -12.79 -11.67
CA LEU A 301 9.74 -11.58 -10.90
C LEU A 301 11.23 -11.19 -10.88
N THR A 302 12.06 -11.81 -11.72
CA THR A 302 13.51 -11.53 -11.71
C THR A 302 13.86 -10.26 -12.47
N MET A 303 13.24 -10.07 -13.64
CA MET A 303 13.48 -8.90 -14.50
C MET A 303 12.39 -8.72 -15.55
N GLY A 304 12.31 -7.51 -16.10
CA GLY A 304 11.43 -7.23 -17.22
C GLY A 304 11.58 -5.81 -17.76
N GLY A 305 10.73 -5.49 -18.71
CA GLY A 305 10.53 -4.11 -19.17
C GLY A 305 9.33 -3.48 -18.49
N GLY A 306 9.12 -2.19 -18.72
CA GLY A 306 7.96 -1.51 -18.17
C GLY A 306 7.90 -0.04 -18.59
N VAL A 307 6.94 0.64 -18.00
CA VAL A 307 6.82 2.09 -18.12
C VAL A 307 6.54 2.70 -16.74
N TRP A 308 7.09 3.86 -16.52
CA TRP A 308 6.81 4.72 -15.39
C TRP A 308 6.06 5.96 -15.86
N LEU A 309 4.96 6.30 -15.17
CA LEU A 309 4.16 7.48 -15.46
C LEU A 309 4.13 8.37 -14.22
N ASN A 310 4.43 9.64 -14.43
CA ASN A 310 4.38 10.68 -13.41
C ASN A 310 4.10 12.03 -14.10
N GLY A 311 3.38 12.94 -13.44
CA GLY A 311 3.18 14.29 -13.95
C GLY A 311 2.51 14.38 -15.33
N GLY A 312 1.75 13.38 -15.78
CA GLY A 312 1.14 13.33 -17.12
C GLY A 312 2.08 12.86 -18.23
N HIS A 313 3.27 12.38 -17.88
CA HIS A 313 4.31 11.90 -18.80
C HIS A 313 4.62 10.42 -18.60
N LEU A 314 5.24 9.80 -19.59
CA LEU A 314 5.62 8.39 -19.60
C LEU A 314 7.09 8.22 -19.96
N TRP A 315 7.80 7.40 -19.19
CA TRP A 315 9.16 6.94 -19.48
C TRP A 315 9.18 5.42 -19.59
N THR A 316 9.92 4.91 -20.56
CA THR A 316 10.21 3.48 -20.65
C THR A 316 11.29 3.12 -19.64
N LEU A 317 11.20 1.93 -19.05
CA LEU A 317 12.19 1.42 -18.13
C LEU A 317 12.42 -0.08 -18.30
N THR A 318 13.53 -0.55 -17.75
CA THR A 318 13.73 -1.95 -17.41
C THR A 318 13.81 -2.08 -15.90
N TRP A 319 13.45 -3.25 -15.39
CA TRP A 319 13.45 -3.49 -13.95
C TRP A 319 14.06 -4.86 -13.62
N THR A 320 14.61 -4.94 -12.41
CA THR A 320 15.00 -6.19 -11.75
C THR A 320 14.45 -6.19 -10.33
N GLN A 321 14.18 -7.37 -9.77
CA GLN A 321 13.88 -7.53 -8.35
C GLN A 321 15.00 -8.34 -7.70
N GLY A 322 15.63 -7.78 -6.67
CA GLY A 322 16.67 -8.43 -5.89
C GLY A 322 16.14 -9.54 -4.97
N ALA A 323 17.04 -10.27 -4.34
CA ALA A 323 16.70 -11.33 -3.39
C ALA A 323 15.99 -10.81 -2.12
N ASP A 324 16.15 -9.53 -1.82
CA ASP A 324 15.46 -8.80 -0.74
C ASP A 324 14.10 -8.25 -1.17
N SER A 325 13.65 -8.60 -2.39
CA SER A 325 12.42 -8.12 -3.03
C SER A 325 12.36 -6.61 -3.30
N THR A 326 13.48 -5.90 -3.20
CA THR A 326 13.59 -4.50 -3.62
C THR A 326 13.69 -4.42 -5.14
N PHE A 327 12.90 -3.56 -5.76
CA PHE A 327 13.00 -3.28 -7.19
C PHE A 327 14.16 -2.33 -7.48
N ALA A 328 14.81 -2.54 -8.62
CA ALA A 328 15.71 -1.58 -9.23
C ALA A 328 15.21 -1.26 -10.64
N PHE A 329 15.19 0.02 -10.98
CA PHE A 329 14.74 0.52 -12.27
C PHE A 329 15.89 1.17 -13.02
N TYR A 330 15.86 1.06 -14.34
CA TYR A 330 16.87 1.61 -15.24
C TYR A 330 16.18 2.25 -16.44
N ASP A 331 16.72 3.37 -16.92
CA ASP A 331 16.27 4.03 -18.13
C ASP A 331 16.72 3.29 -19.39
N ALA A 332 16.46 3.86 -20.58
CA ALA A 332 16.83 3.30 -21.87
C ALA A 332 18.36 3.21 -22.09
N ASP A 333 19.13 4.02 -21.38
CA ASP A 333 20.59 4.05 -21.41
C ASP A 333 21.22 3.16 -20.32
N GLY A 334 20.40 2.48 -19.53
CA GLY A 334 20.81 1.61 -18.42
C GLY A 334 21.24 2.37 -17.18
N GLN A 335 20.89 3.65 -17.04
CA GLN A 335 21.15 4.41 -15.83
C GLN A 335 20.08 4.14 -14.76
N PRO A 336 20.46 4.06 -13.48
CA PRO A 336 19.48 3.86 -12.41
C PRO A 336 18.43 4.96 -12.37
N LEU A 337 17.16 4.56 -12.24
CA LEU A 337 16.02 5.45 -12.02
C LEU A 337 15.54 5.35 -10.57
N THR A 338 15.23 6.50 -9.98
CA THR A 338 14.51 6.60 -8.70
C THR A 338 13.12 7.14 -8.93
N ILE A 339 12.17 6.69 -8.15
CA ILE A 339 10.76 7.10 -8.21
C ILE A 339 10.54 8.20 -7.18
N SER A 340 9.79 9.25 -7.55
CA SER A 340 9.50 10.39 -6.66
C SER A 340 8.27 10.20 -5.81
#